data_217e6c10c9d28c93f4bc8f19fbf9f873
#
_entry.id   217e6c10c9d28c93f4bc8f19fbf9f873
#
_cell.length_a   1.000
_cell.length_b   1.000
_cell.length_c   1.000
_cell.angle_alpha   90.00
_cell.angle_beta   90.00
_cell.angle_gamma   90.00
#
_symmetry.space_group_name_H-M   'P 1'
#
loop_
_entity.id
_entity.type
_entity.pdbx_description
1 polymer ?
#
loop_
_entity_poly.entity_id
_entity_poly.type
_entity_poly.pdbx_seq_one_letter_code
_entity_poly.pdbx_strand_id
1 'polypeptide(L)'
;EIGSGLVGSEMCIRDRDNYLTTADAVEEAHTVLASDLINEQLALLAGLPEEQMGLGHAFEMDPMLENGFLYELAQAQMTREIFPKAPLKYMPPTKFMTGNIFRGHIQDALFNMVGIWTSQGIQLLGMPTEAIHTPFMSDRYLSIENARYIFNNMKNIGDEVEFKEGGLIRKRAKEVLDKATALLERLEKEGLFSALEKGIFADIKRPMNGGKGLEGVSSKGRNYYNPFVEIMKNGSRAAAKK
;
A
#
# COMPACT_ATOMS: atom_id res chain seq x y z
N GLU A 1 -23.61 2.49 10.72
CA GLU A 1 -23.35 2.55 9.28
C GLU A 1 -22.19 3.52 9.04
N ILE A 2 -20.98 2.99 9.05
CA ILE A 2 -19.81 3.72 8.61
C ILE A 2 -19.92 3.75 7.09
N GLY A 3 -20.10 4.95 6.59
CA GLY A 3 -20.65 5.18 5.28
C GLY A 3 -19.91 4.52 4.12
N SER A 4 -20.69 4.11 3.17
CA SER A 4 -20.32 3.57 1.87
C SER A 4 -19.30 4.42 1.07
N GLY A 5 -18.98 5.64 1.49
CA GLY A 5 -17.96 6.51 0.88
C GLY A 5 -16.52 6.08 1.18
N LEU A 6 -16.27 5.50 2.36
CA LEU A 6 -14.96 4.93 2.71
C LEU A 6 -14.72 3.58 1.99
N VAL A 7 -15.79 2.82 1.75
CA VAL A 7 -15.72 1.55 1.01
C VAL A 7 -15.32 1.77 -0.45
N GLY A 8 -15.70 2.89 -1.06
CA GLY A 8 -15.30 3.22 -2.43
C GLY A 8 -13.81 3.56 -2.57
N SER A 9 -13.26 4.32 -1.65
CA SER A 9 -11.82 4.62 -1.63
C SER A 9 -10.97 3.39 -1.23
N GLU A 10 -11.48 2.56 -0.31
CA GLU A 10 -10.85 1.27 0.00
C GLU A 10 -10.92 0.28 -1.16
N MET A 11 -11.98 0.29 -1.96
CA MET A 11 -12.07 -0.57 -3.15
C MET A 11 -11.02 -0.21 -4.20
N CYS A 12 -10.74 1.06 -4.43
CA CYS A 12 -9.65 1.47 -5.32
C CYS A 12 -8.28 0.99 -4.82
N ILE A 13 -8.05 1.03 -3.50
CA ILE A 13 -6.81 0.55 -2.88
C ILE A 13 -6.77 -0.99 -2.88
N ARG A 14 -7.89 -1.67 -2.64
CA ARG A 14 -7.99 -3.14 -2.70
C ARG A 14 -7.88 -3.69 -4.11
N ASP A 15 -8.40 -3.00 -5.11
CA ASP A 15 -8.22 -3.39 -6.51
C ASP A 15 -6.74 -3.30 -6.92
N ARG A 16 -6.03 -2.32 -6.39
CA ARG A 16 -4.58 -2.25 -6.49
C ARG A 16 -3.94 -3.52 -5.93
N ASP A 17 -4.27 -3.87 -4.70
CA ASP A 17 -3.74 -5.05 -4.02
C ASP A 17 -4.03 -6.37 -4.76
N ASN A 18 -5.07 -6.43 -5.57
CA ASN A 18 -5.40 -7.62 -6.34
C ASN A 18 -4.61 -7.78 -7.63
N TYR A 19 -4.13 -6.69 -8.24
CA TYR A 19 -3.52 -6.71 -9.57
C TYR A 19 -2.06 -6.27 -9.58
N LEU A 20 -1.69 -5.41 -8.64
CA LEU A 20 -0.34 -4.85 -8.54
C LEU A 20 0.34 -5.20 -7.19
N THR A 21 -0.27 -6.09 -6.40
CA THR A 21 0.29 -6.54 -5.14
C THR A 21 1.45 -7.49 -5.33
N THR A 22 2.37 -7.44 -4.42
CA THR A 22 3.47 -8.40 -4.31
C THR A 22 3.12 -9.54 -3.34
N ALA A 23 3.68 -10.73 -3.61
CA ALA A 23 3.63 -11.85 -2.68
C ALA A 23 4.62 -11.70 -1.53
N ASP A 24 5.70 -10.95 -1.73
CA ASP A 24 6.71 -10.65 -0.74
C ASP A 24 7.12 -9.17 -0.81
N ALA A 25 6.64 -8.39 0.17
CA ALA A 25 6.89 -6.95 0.20
C ALA A 25 8.37 -6.61 0.53
N VAL A 26 9.14 -7.54 1.04
CA VAL A 26 10.57 -7.33 1.32
C VAL A 26 11.39 -7.52 0.06
N GLU A 27 11.26 -8.67 -0.61
CA GLU A 27 12.02 -8.98 -1.82
C GLU A 27 11.53 -8.17 -3.01
N GLU A 28 10.22 -8.03 -3.15
CA GLU A 28 9.55 -7.35 -4.26
C GLU A 28 9.11 -5.91 -3.93
N ALA A 29 9.77 -5.25 -2.97
CA ALA A 29 9.44 -3.89 -2.53
C ALA A 29 9.35 -2.87 -3.69
N HIS A 30 10.13 -3.08 -4.74
CA HIS A 30 10.12 -2.26 -5.94
C HIS A 30 8.79 -2.35 -6.73
N THR A 31 8.10 -3.49 -6.68
CA THR A 31 6.78 -3.64 -7.31
C THR A 31 5.72 -2.86 -6.53
N VAL A 32 5.85 -2.76 -5.22
CA VAL A 32 4.98 -1.94 -4.36
C VAL A 32 5.13 -0.47 -4.73
N LEU A 33 6.36 0.04 -4.83
CA LEU A 33 6.60 1.43 -5.23
C LEU A 33 6.13 1.70 -6.67
N ALA A 34 6.43 0.82 -7.62
CA ALA A 34 5.94 0.95 -8.99
C ALA A 34 4.40 0.98 -9.05
N SER A 35 3.75 0.16 -8.23
CA SER A 35 2.30 0.16 -8.07
C SER A 35 1.76 1.50 -7.56
N ASP A 36 2.41 2.10 -6.56
CA ASP A 36 2.02 3.41 -6.03
C ASP A 36 2.12 4.50 -7.10
N LEU A 37 3.22 4.53 -7.85
CA LEU A 37 3.44 5.48 -8.95
C LEU A 37 2.41 5.32 -10.08
N ILE A 38 2.09 4.07 -10.46
CA ILE A 38 1.05 3.80 -11.47
C ILE A 38 -0.32 4.27 -10.96
N ASN A 39 -0.68 3.98 -9.71
CA ASN A 39 -1.95 4.38 -9.13
C ASN A 39 -2.06 5.90 -8.97
N GLU A 40 -0.99 6.58 -8.61
CA GLU A 40 -0.94 8.04 -8.62
C GLU A 40 -1.27 8.61 -10.01
N GLN A 41 -0.60 8.10 -11.05
CA GLN A 41 -0.86 8.58 -12.42
C GLN A 41 -2.30 8.32 -12.86
N LEU A 42 -2.85 7.15 -12.55
CA LEU A 42 -4.25 6.85 -12.85
C LEU A 42 -5.21 7.77 -12.09
N ALA A 43 -4.92 8.07 -10.84
CA ALA A 43 -5.72 8.97 -10.01
C ALA A 43 -5.66 10.42 -10.53
N LEU A 44 -4.47 10.92 -10.91
CA LEU A 44 -4.30 12.23 -11.54
C LEU A 44 -5.06 12.35 -12.86
N LEU A 45 -5.00 11.33 -13.71
CA LEU A 45 -5.77 11.27 -14.96
C LEU A 45 -7.28 11.27 -14.71
N ALA A 46 -7.72 10.69 -13.59
CA ALA A 46 -9.12 10.73 -13.16
C ALA A 46 -9.53 12.09 -12.51
N GLY A 47 -8.59 13.01 -12.31
CA GLY A 47 -8.82 14.31 -11.72
C GLY A 47 -8.83 14.33 -10.19
N LEU A 48 -8.28 13.29 -9.55
CA LEU A 48 -8.15 13.24 -8.09
C LEU A 48 -6.89 14.03 -7.67
N PRO A 49 -6.98 15.01 -6.77
CA PRO A 49 -5.81 15.72 -6.28
C PRO A 49 -4.97 14.83 -5.34
N GLU A 50 -3.67 15.08 -5.29
CA GLU A 50 -2.71 14.28 -4.48
C GLU A 50 -3.12 14.18 -3.01
N GLU A 51 -3.64 15.26 -2.43
CA GLU A 51 -4.09 15.35 -1.04
C GLU A 51 -5.27 14.42 -0.70
N GLN A 52 -5.91 13.83 -1.70
CA GLN A 52 -7.02 12.88 -1.54
C GLN A 52 -6.64 11.44 -1.93
N MET A 53 -5.39 11.21 -2.32
CA MET A 53 -4.92 9.89 -2.72
C MET A 53 -4.48 9.08 -1.50
N GLY A 54 -5.21 8.02 -1.19
CA GLY A 54 -4.83 7.06 -0.16
C GLY A 54 -3.79 6.06 -0.66
N LEU A 55 -2.73 6.55 -1.31
CA LEU A 55 -1.58 5.72 -1.69
C LEU A 55 -1.00 5.08 -0.44
N GLY A 56 -0.49 3.88 -0.57
CA GLY A 56 0.05 3.24 0.60
C GLY A 56 0.56 1.83 0.33
N HIS A 57 1.18 1.30 1.33
CA HIS A 57 1.77 -0.03 1.27
C HIS A 57 1.43 -0.83 2.52
N ALA A 58 1.45 -2.12 2.37
CA ALA A 58 1.60 -3.07 3.45
C ALA A 58 3.02 -3.60 3.40
N PHE A 59 3.62 -3.74 4.56
CA PHE A 59 4.89 -4.42 4.69
C PHE A 59 4.68 -5.68 5.53
N GLU A 60 5.29 -6.75 5.10
CA GLU A 60 5.23 -8.02 5.82
C GLU A 60 6.45 -8.13 6.71
N MET A 61 6.27 -7.77 7.97
CA MET A 61 7.37 -7.83 8.94
C MET A 61 7.59 -9.26 9.38
N ASP A 62 8.49 -9.96 8.69
CA ASP A 62 8.95 -11.28 9.11
C ASP A 62 9.74 -11.13 10.41
N PRO A 63 9.30 -11.74 11.52
CA PRO A 63 9.98 -11.66 12.81
C PRO A 63 11.36 -12.34 12.83
N MET A 64 11.69 -13.13 11.81
CA MET A 64 12.98 -13.81 11.67
C MET A 64 13.93 -13.10 10.70
N LEU A 65 13.46 -12.07 10.00
CA LEU A 65 14.27 -11.32 9.05
C LEU A 65 15.19 -10.33 9.77
N GLU A 66 16.49 -10.52 9.61
CA GLU A 66 17.46 -9.56 10.10
C GLU A 66 17.26 -8.18 9.45
N ASN A 67 17.24 -7.14 10.27
CA ASN A 67 16.99 -5.76 9.85
C ASN A 67 15.60 -5.49 9.21
N GLY A 68 14.63 -6.38 9.36
CA GLY A 68 13.28 -6.21 8.81
C GLY A 68 12.65 -4.86 9.15
N PHE A 69 12.79 -4.39 10.40
CA PHE A 69 12.32 -3.07 10.82
C PHE A 69 12.98 -1.92 10.05
N LEU A 70 14.29 -2.03 9.75
CA LEU A 70 14.99 -0.99 9.00
C LEU A 70 14.58 -0.98 7.51
N TYR A 71 14.23 -2.14 6.95
CA TYR A 71 13.69 -2.22 5.59
C TYR A 71 12.30 -1.60 5.50
N GLU A 72 11.50 -1.79 6.54
CA GLU A 72 10.19 -1.15 6.67
C GLU A 72 10.32 0.37 6.74
N LEU A 73 11.19 0.87 7.60
CA LEU A 73 11.51 2.32 7.68
C LEU A 73 11.98 2.85 6.33
N ALA A 74 12.83 2.10 5.61
CA ALA A 74 13.31 2.51 4.29
C ALA A 74 12.16 2.68 3.29
N GLN A 75 11.23 1.73 3.26
CA GLN A 75 10.07 1.77 2.37
C GLN A 75 9.12 2.92 2.74
N ALA A 76 8.77 3.04 4.01
CA ALA A 76 7.83 4.05 4.48
C ALA A 76 8.36 5.47 4.31
N GLN A 77 9.64 5.71 4.65
CA GLN A 77 10.26 7.01 4.49
C GLN A 77 10.40 7.40 3.02
N MET A 78 10.85 6.48 2.17
CA MET A 78 10.96 6.70 0.73
C MET A 78 9.60 7.06 0.12
N THR A 79 8.56 6.31 0.48
CA THR A 79 7.19 6.58 0.00
C THR A 79 6.71 7.96 0.45
N ARG A 80 6.99 8.35 1.70
CA ARG A 80 6.66 9.69 2.21
C ARG A 80 7.42 10.80 1.47
N GLU A 81 8.68 10.59 1.13
CA GLU A 81 9.48 11.57 0.40
C GLU A 81 9.03 11.72 -1.07
N ILE A 82 8.58 10.63 -1.69
CA ILE A 82 8.07 10.65 -3.08
C ILE A 82 6.68 11.27 -3.16
N PHE A 83 5.79 10.98 -2.19
CA PHE A 83 4.41 11.45 -2.16
C PHE A 83 4.16 12.40 -0.96
N PRO A 84 4.73 13.61 -0.96
CA PRO A 84 4.75 14.48 0.23
C PRO A 84 3.38 14.98 0.66
N LYS A 85 2.42 15.10 -0.24
CA LYS A 85 1.07 15.60 0.05
C LYS A 85 0.02 14.52 0.25
N ALA A 86 0.26 13.32 -0.28
CA ALA A 86 -0.68 12.22 -0.14
C ALA A 86 -0.80 11.79 1.33
N PRO A 87 -2.01 11.52 1.82
CA PRO A 87 -2.21 11.06 3.20
C PRO A 87 -1.81 9.60 3.41
N LEU A 88 -0.90 9.07 2.72
CA LEU A 88 -0.38 7.71 2.71
C LEU A 88 -1.04 6.75 3.71
N LYS A 89 -1.63 5.69 3.20
CA LYS A 89 -2.26 4.64 3.99
C LYS A 89 -1.23 3.56 4.32
N TYR A 90 -1.06 3.27 5.60
CA TYR A 90 -0.15 2.26 6.08
C TYR A 90 -0.92 1.09 6.69
N MET A 91 -0.71 -0.12 6.15
CA MET A 91 -1.43 -1.33 6.52
C MET A 91 -0.60 -2.22 7.43
N PRO A 92 -1.20 -2.84 8.48
CA PRO A 92 -0.49 -3.67 9.42
C PRO A 92 -0.02 -4.98 8.80
N PRO A 93 1.06 -5.58 9.33
CA PRO A 93 1.53 -6.90 8.91
C PRO A 93 0.50 -7.97 9.32
N THR A 94 0.18 -8.87 8.40
CA THR A 94 -0.75 -9.98 8.68
C THR A 94 -0.17 -11.36 8.38
N LYS A 95 0.77 -11.45 7.45
CA LYS A 95 1.34 -12.71 6.97
C LYS A 95 1.96 -13.56 8.07
N PHE A 96 2.62 -12.94 9.02
CA PHE A 96 3.33 -13.63 10.11
C PHE A 96 2.58 -13.61 11.44
N MET A 97 1.32 -13.18 11.46
CA MET A 97 0.45 -13.29 12.63
C MET A 97 0.10 -14.76 12.88
N THR A 98 0.30 -15.21 14.11
CA THR A 98 0.14 -16.63 14.49
C THR A 98 -0.96 -16.87 15.51
N GLY A 99 -1.69 -15.83 15.93
CA GLY A 99 -2.63 -15.87 17.05
C GLY A 99 -1.96 -15.79 18.42
N ASN A 100 -0.62 -15.76 18.48
CA ASN A 100 0.10 -15.46 19.71
C ASN A 100 0.02 -13.95 19.97
N ILE A 101 -0.81 -13.56 20.93
CA ILE A 101 -1.10 -12.16 21.24
C ILE A 101 0.14 -11.34 21.64
N PHE A 102 1.12 -11.96 22.29
CA PHE A 102 2.37 -11.27 22.67
C PHE A 102 3.22 -10.94 21.45
N ARG A 103 3.37 -11.89 20.54
CA ARG A 103 4.09 -11.68 19.26
C ARG A 103 3.37 -10.66 18.39
N GLY A 104 2.06 -10.80 18.24
CA GLY A 104 1.24 -9.87 17.48
C GLY A 104 1.35 -8.45 18.03
N HIS A 105 1.30 -8.30 19.35
CA HIS A 105 1.42 -7.00 20.01
C HIS A 105 2.80 -6.33 19.76
N ILE A 106 3.88 -7.11 19.72
CA ILE A 106 5.22 -6.58 19.37
C ILE A 106 5.27 -6.15 17.90
N GLN A 107 4.73 -6.97 16.99
CA GLN A 107 4.67 -6.63 15.56
C GLN A 107 3.85 -5.36 15.32
N ASP A 108 2.71 -5.24 15.96
CA ASP A 108 1.86 -4.04 15.89
C ASP A 108 2.57 -2.80 16.49
N ALA A 109 3.36 -2.97 17.55
CA ALA A 109 4.14 -1.88 18.11
C ALA A 109 5.21 -1.38 17.14
N LEU A 110 5.98 -2.29 16.55
CA LEU A 110 7.00 -1.96 15.55
C LEU A 110 6.37 -1.27 14.33
N PHE A 111 5.23 -1.76 13.88
CA PHE A 111 4.46 -1.17 12.80
C PHE A 111 3.98 0.25 13.14
N ASN A 112 3.43 0.47 14.34
CA ASN A 112 3.00 1.78 14.80
C ASN A 112 4.20 2.76 14.93
N MET A 113 5.38 2.27 15.33
CA MET A 113 6.60 3.07 15.36
C MET A 113 6.99 3.57 13.96
N VAL A 114 6.93 2.72 12.96
CA VAL A 114 7.19 3.12 11.57
C VAL A 114 6.20 4.18 11.12
N GLY A 115 4.90 3.97 11.38
CA GLY A 115 3.85 4.89 10.98
C GLY A 115 4.04 6.31 11.53
N ILE A 116 4.31 6.44 12.84
CA ILE A 116 4.51 7.75 13.46
C ILE A 116 5.85 8.39 13.04
N TRP A 117 6.92 7.59 12.94
CA TRP A 117 8.26 8.08 12.57
C TRP A 117 8.29 8.66 11.16
N THR A 118 7.59 8.04 10.24
CA THR A 118 7.56 8.44 8.82
C THR A 118 6.33 9.28 8.45
N SER A 119 5.58 9.76 9.42
CA SER A 119 4.43 10.66 9.23
C SER A 119 3.38 10.11 8.26
N GLN A 120 3.01 8.83 8.41
CA GLN A 120 1.91 8.25 7.64
C GLN A 120 0.57 8.90 8.05
N GLY A 121 -0.22 9.35 7.08
CA GLY A 121 -1.45 10.08 7.34
C GLY A 121 -2.64 9.20 7.75
N ILE A 122 -2.67 7.95 7.29
CA ILE A 122 -3.73 6.98 7.58
C ILE A 122 -3.09 5.70 8.10
N GLN A 123 -3.20 5.49 9.42
CA GLN A 123 -2.70 4.29 10.07
C GLN A 123 -3.84 3.30 10.31
N LEU A 124 -3.80 2.14 9.68
CA LEU A 124 -4.69 1.04 10.05
C LEU A 124 -4.13 0.33 11.29
N LEU A 125 -5.02 -0.04 12.20
CA LEU A 125 -4.60 -0.71 13.43
C LEU A 125 -4.46 -2.21 13.19
N GLY A 126 -3.27 -2.74 13.40
CA GLY A 126 -3.02 -4.18 13.46
C GLY A 126 -3.64 -4.79 14.72
N MET A 127 -4.10 -6.01 14.63
CA MET A 127 -4.68 -6.74 15.74
C MET A 127 -3.92 -8.05 15.97
N PRO A 128 -3.61 -8.42 17.23
CA PRO A 128 -2.77 -9.58 17.54
C PRO A 128 -3.28 -10.92 17.00
N THR A 129 -4.58 -10.98 16.68
CA THR A 129 -5.26 -12.16 16.14
C THR A 129 -5.74 -12.01 14.70
N GLU A 130 -5.34 -10.91 14.04
CA GLU A 130 -5.68 -10.66 12.64
C GLU A 130 -5.18 -11.80 11.74
N ALA A 131 -5.92 -12.10 10.68
CA ALA A 131 -5.70 -13.23 9.78
C ALA A 131 -5.88 -14.64 10.39
N ILE A 132 -6.12 -14.78 11.69
CA ILE A 132 -6.36 -16.07 12.35
C ILE A 132 -7.86 -16.31 12.55
N HIS A 133 -8.55 -15.33 13.10
CA HIS A 133 -10.01 -15.30 13.27
C HIS A 133 -10.50 -13.86 13.33
N THR A 134 -11.82 -13.68 13.35
CA THR A 134 -12.40 -12.35 13.59
C THR A 134 -11.98 -11.83 14.96
N PRO A 135 -11.30 -10.68 15.05
CA PRO A 135 -10.79 -10.16 16.31
C PRO A 135 -11.87 -9.91 17.34
N PHE A 136 -11.64 -10.31 18.57
CA PHE A 136 -12.50 -10.02 19.71
C PHE A 136 -12.39 -8.55 20.12
N MET A 137 -13.30 -8.10 20.99
CA MET A 137 -13.26 -6.73 21.53
C MET A 137 -11.99 -6.47 22.35
N SER A 138 -11.46 -7.48 23.03
CA SER A 138 -10.18 -7.42 23.73
C SER A 138 -9.00 -7.14 22.78
N ASP A 139 -8.99 -7.77 21.60
CA ASP A 139 -7.94 -7.60 20.62
C ASP A 139 -7.95 -6.18 20.06
N ARG A 140 -9.14 -5.65 19.79
CA ARG A 140 -9.35 -4.27 19.35
C ARG A 140 -8.90 -3.26 20.40
N TYR A 141 -9.23 -3.52 21.66
CA TYR A 141 -8.78 -2.67 22.78
C TYR A 141 -7.27 -2.66 22.88
N LEU A 142 -6.62 -3.82 22.85
CA LEU A 142 -5.16 -3.94 22.91
C LEU A 142 -4.49 -3.20 21.75
N SER A 143 -5.05 -3.28 20.54
CA SER A 143 -4.53 -2.55 19.38
C SER A 143 -4.61 -1.04 19.54
N ILE A 144 -5.74 -0.54 20.04
CA ILE A 144 -5.91 0.90 20.30
C ILE A 144 -4.94 1.37 21.39
N GLU A 145 -4.79 0.62 22.48
CA GLU A 145 -3.86 0.96 23.56
C GLU A 145 -2.41 0.93 23.08
N ASN A 146 -2.02 -0.06 22.27
CA ASN A 146 -0.71 -0.13 21.64
C ASN A 146 -0.42 1.13 20.79
N ALA A 147 -1.32 1.45 19.87
CA ALA A 147 -1.16 2.63 19.01
C ALA A 147 -1.09 3.92 19.81
N ARG A 148 -1.99 4.11 20.79
CA ARG A 148 -1.98 5.30 21.67
C ARG A 148 -0.67 5.42 22.45
N TYR A 149 -0.18 4.31 23.00
CA TYR A 149 1.07 4.29 23.75
C TYR A 149 2.25 4.71 22.86
N ILE A 150 2.39 4.10 21.68
CA ILE A 150 3.47 4.40 20.75
C ILE A 150 3.38 5.83 20.23
N PHE A 151 2.21 6.27 19.76
CA PHE A 151 2.04 7.59 19.18
C PHE A 151 2.27 8.72 20.20
N ASN A 152 1.87 8.53 21.45
CA ASN A 152 2.14 9.52 22.49
C ASN A 152 3.64 9.59 22.82
N ASN A 153 4.31 8.45 22.93
CA ASN A 153 5.73 8.42 23.30
C ASN A 153 6.67 8.85 22.17
N MET A 154 6.27 8.67 20.93
CA MET A 154 7.09 8.93 19.76
C MET A 154 6.60 10.11 18.90
N LYS A 155 5.74 10.97 19.46
CA LYS A 155 5.02 12.01 18.71
C LYS A 155 5.92 12.85 17.78
N ASN A 156 7.10 13.22 18.23
CA ASN A 156 8.01 14.11 17.51
C ASN A 156 9.26 13.37 17.00
N ILE A 157 9.28 12.05 16.99
CA ILE A 157 10.49 11.27 16.65
C ILE A 157 11.02 11.61 15.25
N GLY A 158 10.13 11.86 14.30
CA GLY A 158 10.51 12.19 12.92
C GLY A 158 11.21 13.55 12.79
N ASP A 159 10.97 14.46 13.73
CA ASP A 159 11.60 15.78 13.76
C ASP A 159 12.94 15.76 14.51
N GLU A 160 13.14 14.77 15.40
CA GLU A 160 14.32 14.68 16.28
C GLU A 160 15.42 13.75 15.76
N VAL A 161 15.07 12.80 14.86
CA VAL A 161 15.98 11.74 14.42
C VAL A 161 16.04 11.65 12.91
N GLU A 162 17.22 11.84 12.37
CA GLU A 162 17.51 11.67 10.95
C GLU A 162 18.11 10.30 10.65
N PHE A 163 17.79 9.76 9.48
CA PHE A 163 18.41 8.53 9.01
C PHE A 163 19.82 8.81 8.48
N LYS A 164 20.79 8.07 8.99
CA LYS A 164 22.21 8.21 8.63
C LYS A 164 22.41 8.16 7.13
N GLU A 165 23.06 9.19 6.59
CA GLU A 165 23.47 9.23 5.19
C GLU A 165 24.42 8.06 4.87
N GLY A 166 24.15 7.35 3.75
CA GLY A 166 24.88 6.11 3.42
C GLY A 166 24.61 4.91 4.35
N GLY A 167 23.68 5.03 5.32
CA GLY A 167 23.22 3.94 6.16
C GLY A 167 22.34 2.94 5.42
N LEU A 168 21.94 1.85 6.11
CA LEU A 168 21.16 0.76 5.54
C LEU A 168 19.82 1.26 4.99
N ILE A 169 19.12 2.12 5.72
CA ILE A 169 17.81 2.67 5.33
C ILE A 169 17.91 3.41 4.00
N ARG A 170 18.86 4.34 3.87
CA ARG A 170 19.07 5.14 2.64
C ARG A 170 19.55 4.28 1.47
N LYS A 171 20.42 3.30 1.71
CA LYS A 171 20.87 2.34 0.69
C LYS A 171 19.72 1.48 0.19
N ARG A 172 18.89 0.97 1.09
CA ARG A 172 17.73 0.16 0.74
C ARG A 172 16.70 0.96 -0.05
N ALA A 173 16.38 2.17 0.38
CA ALA A 173 15.48 3.07 -0.34
C ALA A 173 15.97 3.31 -1.78
N LYS A 174 17.26 3.59 -1.96
CA LYS A 174 17.85 3.76 -3.28
C LYS A 174 17.77 2.50 -4.14
N GLU A 175 18.09 1.33 -3.58
CA GLU A 175 17.98 0.05 -4.30
C GLU A 175 16.56 -0.20 -4.80
N VAL A 176 15.57 0.02 -3.94
CA VAL A 176 14.15 -0.15 -4.29
C VAL A 176 13.72 0.84 -5.37
N LEU A 177 14.13 2.10 -5.27
CA LEU A 177 13.84 3.12 -6.27
C LEU A 177 14.47 2.79 -7.64
N ASP A 178 15.74 2.39 -7.66
CA ASP A 178 16.44 2.03 -8.90
C ASP A 178 15.72 0.82 -9.59
N LYS A 179 15.31 -0.19 -8.81
CA LYS A 179 14.57 -1.35 -9.34
C LYS A 179 13.16 -0.97 -9.81
N ALA A 180 12.46 -0.10 -9.08
CA ALA A 180 11.14 0.37 -9.48
C ALA A 180 11.20 1.18 -10.77
N THR A 181 12.20 2.03 -10.94
CA THR A 181 12.45 2.78 -12.17
C THR A 181 12.67 1.85 -13.35
N ALA A 182 13.54 0.85 -13.21
CA ALA A 182 13.78 -0.15 -14.26
C ALA A 182 12.51 -0.95 -14.62
N LEU A 183 11.70 -1.26 -13.61
CA LEU A 183 10.40 -1.91 -13.84
C LEU A 183 9.45 -1.01 -14.64
N LEU A 184 9.33 0.25 -14.29
CA LEU A 184 8.46 1.22 -15.00
C LEU A 184 8.92 1.43 -16.44
N GLU A 185 10.22 1.56 -16.71
CA GLU A 185 10.78 1.63 -18.07
C GLU A 185 10.47 0.37 -18.90
N ARG A 186 10.46 -0.78 -18.25
CA ARG A 186 10.04 -2.02 -18.88
C ARG A 186 8.55 -2.01 -19.20
N LEU A 187 7.70 -1.57 -18.25
CA LEU A 187 6.25 -1.47 -18.44
C LEU A 187 5.86 -0.48 -19.54
N GLU A 188 6.59 0.61 -19.69
CA GLU A 188 6.40 1.55 -20.80
C GLU A 188 6.51 0.87 -22.17
N LYS A 189 7.47 -0.06 -22.30
CA LYS A 189 7.71 -0.81 -23.56
C LYS A 189 6.73 -1.96 -23.77
N GLU A 190 6.44 -2.72 -22.70
CA GLU A 190 5.62 -3.93 -22.78
C GLU A 190 4.11 -3.67 -22.63
N GLY A 191 3.73 -2.59 -21.99
CA GLY A 191 2.37 -2.27 -21.60
C GLY A 191 1.91 -2.94 -20.31
N LEU A 192 1.17 -2.20 -19.48
CA LEU A 192 0.74 -2.65 -18.15
C LEU A 192 -0.06 -3.94 -18.18
N PHE A 193 -1.04 -4.06 -19.07
CA PHE A 193 -1.89 -5.27 -19.14
C PHE A 193 -1.10 -6.51 -19.56
N SER A 194 -0.15 -6.37 -20.48
CA SER A 194 0.75 -7.46 -20.86
C SER A 194 1.63 -7.90 -19.69
N ALA A 195 2.10 -6.96 -18.91
CA ALA A 195 2.89 -7.22 -17.70
C ALA A 195 2.07 -7.97 -16.62
N LEU A 196 0.83 -7.56 -16.39
CA LEU A 196 -0.08 -8.25 -15.48
C LEU A 196 -0.39 -9.68 -15.92
N GLU A 197 -0.61 -9.88 -17.23
CA GLU A 197 -0.85 -11.21 -17.80
C GLU A 197 0.34 -12.14 -17.60
N LYS A 198 1.56 -11.62 -17.77
CA LYS A 198 2.82 -12.37 -17.58
C LYS A 198 3.18 -12.62 -16.12
N GLY A 199 2.55 -11.95 -15.18
CA GLY A 199 2.83 -12.08 -13.76
C GLY A 199 4.04 -11.28 -13.30
N ILE A 200 4.35 -10.14 -13.92
CA ILE A 200 5.50 -9.29 -13.54
C ILE A 200 5.33 -8.73 -12.12
N PHE A 201 4.10 -8.57 -11.65
CA PHE A 201 3.83 -8.19 -10.28
C PHE A 201 3.69 -9.44 -9.41
N ALA A 202 4.76 -9.80 -8.70
CA ALA A 202 4.84 -10.89 -7.72
C ALA A 202 4.54 -12.29 -8.27
N ASP A 203 4.93 -12.57 -9.52
CA ASP A 203 4.71 -13.87 -10.18
C ASP A 203 3.25 -14.33 -10.26
N ILE A 204 2.31 -13.44 -10.01
CA ILE A 204 0.88 -13.73 -10.10
C ILE A 204 0.38 -13.42 -11.49
N LYS A 205 0.24 -14.45 -12.33
CA LYS A 205 -0.32 -14.32 -13.67
C LYS A 205 -1.80 -13.98 -13.64
N ARG A 206 -2.18 -12.98 -14.43
CA ARG A 206 -3.57 -12.51 -14.53
C ARG A 206 -3.96 -12.43 -15.99
N PRO A 207 -4.47 -13.54 -16.57
CA PRO A 207 -4.83 -13.59 -17.99
C PRO A 207 -5.90 -12.55 -18.32
N MET A 208 -5.83 -11.99 -19.53
CA MET A 208 -6.75 -10.97 -20.01
C MET A 208 -8.22 -11.37 -19.90
N ASN A 209 -8.51 -12.67 -20.09
CA ASN A 209 -9.84 -13.24 -20.01
C ASN A 209 -10.10 -14.01 -18.70
N GLY A 210 -9.22 -13.90 -17.73
CA GLY A 210 -9.32 -14.54 -16.43
C GLY A 210 -9.37 -13.51 -15.29
N GLY A 211 -9.41 -13.96 -14.06
CA GLY A 211 -9.37 -13.12 -12.88
C GLY A 211 -10.51 -13.40 -11.90
N LYS A 212 -10.71 -12.51 -10.94
CA LYS A 212 -11.84 -12.61 -10.03
C LYS A 212 -13.15 -12.32 -10.77
N GLY A 213 -13.91 -13.36 -11.01
CA GLY A 213 -15.13 -13.31 -11.80
C GLY A 213 -14.95 -13.96 -13.16
N LEU A 214 -16.05 -14.15 -13.88
CA LEU A 214 -16.10 -14.88 -15.14
C LEU A 214 -15.56 -14.07 -16.34
N GLU A 215 -15.33 -12.78 -16.18
CA GLU A 215 -15.17 -11.84 -17.30
C GLU A 215 -13.74 -11.27 -17.42
N GLY A 216 -12.85 -11.68 -16.56
CA GLY A 216 -11.45 -11.31 -16.66
C GLY A 216 -11.12 -9.86 -16.31
N VAL A 217 -9.87 -9.49 -16.55
CA VAL A 217 -9.30 -8.18 -16.18
C VAL A 217 -9.80 -7.07 -17.10
N SER A 218 -9.87 -7.32 -18.40
CA SER A 218 -10.21 -6.31 -19.42
C SER A 218 -11.49 -6.62 -20.21
N SER A 219 -11.86 -7.88 -20.33
CA SER A 219 -13.08 -8.30 -21.03
C SER A 219 -14.27 -8.30 -20.09
N LYS A 220 -15.34 -7.63 -20.46
CA LYS A 220 -16.57 -7.51 -19.66
C LYS A 220 -17.74 -8.17 -20.35
N GLY A 221 -18.64 -8.76 -19.56
CA GLY A 221 -19.86 -9.35 -20.07
C GLY A 221 -20.84 -8.32 -20.63
N ARG A 222 -21.81 -8.78 -21.43
CA ARG A 222 -22.78 -7.93 -22.12
C ARG A 222 -23.62 -7.06 -21.18
N ASN A 223 -23.85 -7.51 -19.96
CA ASN A 223 -24.67 -6.82 -18.95
C ASN A 223 -23.81 -5.99 -17.97
N TYR A 224 -22.50 -5.92 -18.17
CA TYR A 224 -21.64 -5.11 -17.32
C TYR A 224 -21.86 -3.63 -17.59
N TYR A 225 -22.23 -2.90 -16.55
CA TYR A 225 -22.37 -1.45 -16.57
C TYR A 225 -21.52 -0.84 -15.48
N ASN A 226 -20.63 0.08 -15.87
CA ASN A 226 -19.87 0.88 -14.93
C ASN A 226 -20.23 2.37 -15.12
N PRO A 227 -21.03 2.96 -14.21
CA PRO A 227 -21.48 4.34 -14.32
C PRO A 227 -20.32 5.34 -14.26
N PHE A 228 -19.21 4.98 -13.61
CA PHE A 228 -18.06 5.88 -13.47
C PHE A 228 -17.36 6.14 -14.79
N VAL A 229 -17.39 5.24 -15.75
CA VAL A 229 -16.78 5.43 -17.08
C VAL A 229 -17.37 6.66 -17.80
N GLU A 230 -18.68 6.84 -17.73
CA GLU A 230 -19.35 7.99 -18.34
C GLU A 230 -19.06 9.29 -17.58
N ILE A 231 -19.07 9.23 -16.25
CA ILE A 231 -18.77 10.37 -15.39
C ILE A 231 -17.34 10.86 -15.63
N MET A 232 -16.37 9.97 -15.69
CA MET A 232 -14.96 10.28 -15.94
C MET A 232 -14.74 10.86 -17.33
N LYS A 233 -15.38 10.29 -18.38
CA LYS A 233 -15.31 10.84 -19.74
C LYS A 233 -15.89 12.26 -19.85
N ASN A 234 -16.96 12.52 -19.15
CA ASN A 234 -17.62 13.83 -19.14
C ASN A 234 -16.84 14.86 -18.30
N GLY A 235 -16.25 14.44 -17.17
CA GLY A 235 -15.38 15.27 -16.34
C GLY A 235 -14.13 15.72 -17.08
N SER A 236 -13.47 14.81 -17.81
CA SER A 236 -12.30 15.12 -18.64
C SER A 236 -12.62 16.14 -19.76
N ARG A 237 -13.81 16.08 -20.34
CA ARG A 237 -14.26 17.05 -21.34
C ARG A 237 -14.56 18.43 -20.75
N ALA A 238 -14.98 18.50 -19.51
CA ALA A 238 -15.21 19.77 -18.80
C ALA A 238 -13.90 20.45 -18.40
N ALA A 239 -12.88 19.67 -18.01
CA ALA A 239 -11.55 20.18 -17.69
C ALA A 239 -10.76 20.66 -18.92
N ALA A 240 -10.96 20.05 -20.08
CA ALA A 240 -10.33 20.45 -21.34
C ALA A 240 -10.95 21.69 -21.99
N LYS A 241 -12.05 22.21 -21.45
CA LYS A 241 -12.74 23.43 -21.94
C LYS A 241 -12.52 24.68 -21.05
N LYS A 242 -11.72 24.58 -20.02
CA LYS A 242 -11.22 25.67 -19.18
C LYS A 242 -9.74 25.92 -19.47
#